data_8c00e92ad75f9f49ffcd0b4187e8843a
#
_entry.id   8c00e92ad75f9f49ffcd0b4187e8843a
#
_cell.length_a   1.000
_cell.length_b   1.000
_cell.length_c   1.000
_cell.angle_alpha   90.00
_cell.angle_beta   90.00
_cell.angle_gamma   90.00
#
_symmetry.space_group_name_H-M   'P 1'
#
loop_
_entity.id
_entity.type
_entity.pdbx_description
1 polymer ?
#
loop_
_entity_poly.entity_id
_entity_poly.type
_entity_poly.pdbx_seq_one_letter_code
_entity_poly.pdbx_strand_id
1 'polypeptide(L)'
;MKILLVRHGETDFNKNKRIQGHTDIPLNETGENQAINAGSKISKYDVDAAFSSPLKRAKQTARLMLDNSKNSSNKELEIITDDRLIEKYFGDFEGSTFEEYFSALESGEGLETVELEERVYKRASEFFINQYDEYKGKTIFVVCHGALIRIFLRTLGLYPHNEMINNTSLNIVNFNGQKFILEEFNI
;
A
#
# COMPACT_ATOMS: atom_id res chain seq x y z
N MET A 1 12.03 5.04 -12.97
CA MET A 1 11.95 4.43 -11.62
C MET A 1 10.90 3.34 -11.65
N LYS A 2 11.29 2.12 -11.25
CA LYS A 2 10.34 0.99 -11.06
C LYS A 2 9.86 0.99 -9.61
N ILE A 3 8.58 0.82 -9.39
CA ILE A 3 7.93 0.83 -8.08
C ILE A 3 7.29 -0.54 -7.86
N LEU A 4 7.76 -1.26 -6.85
CA LEU A 4 7.15 -2.50 -6.35
C LEU A 4 6.17 -2.12 -5.24
N LEU A 5 4.91 -1.87 -5.59
CA LEU A 5 3.89 -1.33 -4.70
C LEU A 5 3.04 -2.44 -4.10
N VAL A 6 3.08 -2.60 -2.77
CA VAL A 6 2.49 -3.74 -2.05
C VAL A 6 1.48 -3.27 -1.01
N ARG A 7 0.34 -3.95 -0.94
CA ARG A 7 -0.59 -3.83 0.19
C ARG A 7 -0.09 -4.67 1.37
N HIS A 8 -0.21 -4.15 2.60
CA HIS A 8 0.10 -4.89 3.82
C HIS A 8 -0.65 -6.23 3.94
N GLY A 9 -0.11 -7.16 4.74
CA GLY A 9 -0.73 -8.45 5.07
C GLY A 9 -2.02 -8.33 5.87
N GLU A 10 -2.71 -9.42 6.09
CA GLU A 10 -3.98 -9.46 6.81
C GLU A 10 -3.82 -9.00 8.27
N THR A 11 -4.84 -8.31 8.78
CA THR A 11 -5.02 -7.93 10.18
C THR A 11 -6.36 -8.49 10.69
N ASP A 12 -6.59 -8.48 11.99
CA ASP A 12 -7.89 -8.89 12.55
C ASP A 12 -9.05 -8.01 12.05
N PHE A 13 -8.79 -6.72 11.76
CA PHE A 13 -9.82 -5.86 11.17
C PHE A 13 -10.14 -6.30 9.73
N ASN A 14 -9.16 -6.70 8.92
CA ASN A 14 -9.43 -7.26 7.59
C ASN A 14 -10.27 -8.53 7.68
N LYS A 15 -9.87 -9.46 8.54
CA LYS A 15 -10.59 -10.73 8.79
C LYS A 15 -12.05 -10.49 9.20
N ASN A 16 -12.29 -9.48 10.04
CA ASN A 16 -13.61 -9.14 10.56
C ASN A 16 -14.34 -8.10 9.71
N LYS A 17 -13.85 -7.77 8.50
CA LYS A 17 -14.44 -6.79 7.56
C LYS A 17 -14.69 -5.41 8.21
N ARG A 18 -13.74 -4.94 9.04
CA ARG A 18 -13.77 -3.64 9.69
C ARG A 18 -12.87 -2.64 8.99
N ILE A 19 -13.30 -1.39 8.97
CA ILE A 19 -12.53 -0.24 8.47
C ILE A 19 -11.36 0.03 9.43
N GLN A 20 -10.14 0.16 8.90
CA GLN A 20 -8.96 0.41 9.73
C GLN A 20 -8.51 1.86 9.72
N GLY A 21 -8.32 2.43 8.53
CA GLY A 21 -7.79 3.79 8.38
C GLY A 21 -6.45 3.98 9.07
N HIS A 22 -6.37 4.98 9.95
CA HIS A 22 -5.19 5.30 10.75
C HIS A 22 -5.07 4.48 12.04
N THR A 23 -6.10 3.74 12.43
CA THR A 23 -6.03 2.83 13.58
C THR A 23 -4.89 1.83 13.37
N ASP A 24 -3.93 1.81 14.31
CA ASP A 24 -2.67 1.08 14.16
C ASP A 24 -2.75 -0.37 14.64
N ILE A 25 -3.43 -1.19 13.86
CA ILE A 25 -3.59 -2.64 14.07
C ILE A 25 -2.38 -3.38 13.46
N PRO A 26 -1.72 -4.31 14.19
CA PRO A 26 -0.64 -5.14 13.65
C PRO A 26 -1.18 -6.21 12.69
N LEU A 27 -0.28 -6.92 12.02
CA LEU A 27 -0.61 -8.16 11.31
C LEU A 27 -1.16 -9.19 12.28
N ASN A 28 -2.07 -10.04 11.81
CA ASN A 28 -2.40 -11.29 12.47
C ASN A 28 -1.48 -12.42 11.93
N GLU A 29 -1.60 -13.61 12.49
CA GLU A 29 -0.78 -14.78 12.09
C GLU A 29 -0.92 -15.09 10.58
N THR A 30 -2.12 -14.97 10.03
CA THR A 30 -2.34 -15.13 8.57
C THR A 30 -1.57 -14.07 7.79
N GLY A 31 -1.61 -12.81 8.22
CA GLY A 31 -0.91 -11.71 7.56
C GLY A 31 0.62 -11.85 7.62
N GLU A 32 1.16 -12.34 8.73
CA GLU A 32 2.59 -12.63 8.84
C GLU A 32 3.00 -13.72 7.84
N ASN A 33 2.25 -14.84 7.79
CA ASN A 33 2.50 -15.91 6.82
C ASN A 33 2.34 -15.45 5.37
N GLN A 34 1.35 -14.59 5.07
CA GLN A 34 1.21 -13.96 3.76
C GLN A 34 2.45 -13.15 3.39
N ALA A 35 2.97 -12.32 4.30
CA ALA A 35 4.14 -11.49 4.06
C ALA A 35 5.42 -12.34 3.85
N ILE A 36 5.63 -13.39 4.65
CA ILE A 36 6.73 -14.35 4.50
C ILE A 36 6.71 -14.97 3.09
N ASN A 37 5.56 -15.50 2.68
CA ASN A 37 5.40 -16.14 1.37
C ASN A 37 5.58 -15.14 0.21
N ALA A 38 5.12 -13.90 0.39
CA ALA A 38 5.22 -12.85 -0.61
C ALA A 38 6.66 -12.34 -0.80
N GLY A 39 7.61 -12.63 0.10
CA GLY A 39 9.03 -12.32 -0.06
C GLY A 39 9.61 -12.89 -1.37
N SER A 40 9.08 -14.03 -1.84
CA SER A 40 9.47 -14.62 -3.12
C SER A 40 9.13 -13.73 -4.34
N LYS A 41 8.06 -12.93 -4.26
CA LYS A 41 7.61 -12.05 -5.36
C LYS A 41 8.62 -10.95 -5.68
N ILE A 42 9.34 -10.46 -4.66
CA ILE A 42 10.34 -9.39 -4.83
C ILE A 42 11.76 -9.94 -5.08
N SER A 43 11.96 -11.26 -5.00
CA SER A 43 13.28 -11.89 -5.10
C SER A 43 13.95 -11.75 -6.47
N LYS A 44 13.18 -11.52 -7.53
CA LYS A 44 13.69 -11.33 -8.89
C LYS A 44 14.13 -9.88 -9.18
N TYR A 45 13.98 -8.99 -8.22
CA TYR A 45 14.34 -7.58 -8.36
C TYR A 45 15.50 -7.21 -7.44
N ASP A 46 16.44 -6.45 -7.97
CA ASP A 46 17.41 -5.71 -7.16
C ASP A 46 16.72 -4.43 -6.68
N VAL A 47 16.41 -4.40 -5.39
CA VAL A 47 15.74 -3.26 -4.76
C VAL A 47 16.79 -2.29 -4.25
N ASP A 48 16.70 -1.03 -4.67
CA ASP A 48 17.65 0.03 -4.27
C ASP A 48 17.25 0.74 -2.98
N ALA A 49 15.95 0.79 -2.68
CA ALA A 49 15.43 1.38 -1.43
C ALA A 49 14.08 0.79 -1.04
N ALA A 50 13.81 0.72 0.27
CA ALA A 50 12.56 0.21 0.82
C ALA A 50 11.83 1.30 1.63
N PHE A 51 10.56 1.52 1.29
CA PHE A 51 9.70 2.50 1.95
C PHE A 51 8.46 1.83 2.53
N SER A 52 7.93 2.40 3.59
CA SER A 52 6.70 1.92 4.22
C SER A 52 5.86 3.06 4.78
N SER A 53 4.54 2.86 4.80
CA SER A 53 3.67 3.58 5.72
C SER A 53 4.18 3.43 7.17
N PRO A 54 4.01 4.44 8.04
CA PRO A 54 4.42 4.37 9.44
C PRO A 54 3.61 3.35 10.27
N LEU A 55 2.46 2.87 9.78
CA LEU A 55 1.60 1.94 10.50
C LEU A 55 2.24 0.55 10.64
N LYS A 56 2.07 -0.07 11.81
CA LYS A 56 2.68 -1.35 12.19
C LYS A 56 2.50 -2.42 11.12
N ARG A 57 1.28 -2.63 10.64
CA ARG A 57 0.97 -3.65 9.62
C ARG A 57 1.79 -3.51 8.34
N ALA A 58 2.05 -2.27 7.90
CA ALA A 58 2.85 -2.02 6.71
C ALA A 58 4.35 -2.26 6.96
N LYS A 59 4.89 -1.77 8.08
CA LYS A 59 6.29 -2.01 8.48
C LYS A 59 6.59 -3.49 8.68
N GLN A 60 5.71 -4.22 9.37
CA GLN A 60 5.83 -5.66 9.58
C GLN A 60 5.84 -6.40 8.24
N THR A 61 4.90 -6.06 7.34
CA THR A 61 4.86 -6.64 5.99
C THR A 61 6.16 -6.39 5.24
N ALA A 62 6.63 -5.14 5.23
CA ALA A 62 7.87 -4.77 4.53
C ALA A 62 9.07 -5.57 5.06
N ARG A 63 9.24 -5.67 6.38
CA ARG A 63 10.36 -6.39 6.99
C ARG A 63 10.29 -7.88 6.68
N LEU A 64 9.13 -8.52 6.88
CA LEU A 64 8.95 -9.94 6.59
C LEU A 64 9.18 -10.27 5.12
N MET A 65 8.73 -9.44 4.19
CA MET A 65 8.98 -9.67 2.75
C MET A 65 10.46 -9.54 2.40
N LEU A 66 11.17 -8.53 2.94
CA LEU A 66 12.61 -8.33 2.71
C LEU A 66 13.42 -9.50 3.30
N ASP A 67 13.15 -9.90 4.54
CA ASP A 67 13.85 -10.99 5.23
C ASP A 67 13.70 -12.34 4.53
N ASN A 68 12.57 -12.56 3.88
CA ASN A 68 12.25 -13.79 3.16
C ASN A 68 12.45 -13.69 1.64
N SER A 69 13.03 -12.60 1.15
CA SER A 69 13.51 -12.52 -0.24
C SER A 69 14.68 -13.49 -0.45
N LYS A 70 14.70 -14.16 -1.60
CA LYS A 70 15.85 -15.00 -2.02
C LYS A 70 17.03 -14.14 -2.48
N ASN A 71 16.80 -12.87 -2.80
CA ASN A 71 17.85 -11.90 -3.10
C ASN A 71 18.41 -11.37 -1.77
N SER A 72 19.68 -11.71 -1.46
CA SER A 72 20.31 -11.34 -0.19
C SER A 72 20.48 -9.83 -0.03
N SER A 73 20.70 -9.08 -1.12
CA SER A 73 20.82 -7.63 -1.07
C SER A 73 19.55 -6.96 -0.55
N ASN A 74 18.39 -7.52 -0.81
CA ASN A 74 17.13 -6.97 -0.32
C ASN A 74 17.00 -7.06 1.20
N LYS A 75 17.63 -8.04 1.85
CA LYS A 75 17.55 -8.25 3.31
C LYS A 75 18.26 -7.17 4.11
N GLU A 76 19.31 -6.58 3.53
CA GLU A 76 20.13 -5.55 4.18
C GLU A 76 19.48 -4.15 4.14
N LEU A 77 18.35 -3.99 3.42
CA LEU A 77 17.72 -2.70 3.26
C LEU A 77 17.07 -2.22 4.56
N GLU A 78 17.35 -0.98 4.93
CA GLU A 78 16.58 -0.26 5.93
C GLU A 78 15.22 0.16 5.36
N ILE A 79 14.20 0.16 6.22
CA ILE A 79 12.85 0.59 5.84
C ILE A 79 12.66 2.04 6.25
N ILE A 80 12.55 2.91 5.26
CA ILE A 80 12.28 4.34 5.44
C ILE A 80 10.76 4.54 5.54
N THR A 81 10.29 5.12 6.64
CA THR A 81 8.86 5.43 6.80
C THR A 81 8.53 6.82 6.26
N ASP A 82 7.37 6.94 5.61
CA ASP A 82 6.87 8.22 5.09
C ASP A 82 5.35 8.34 5.35
N ASP A 83 4.95 9.43 5.99
CA ASP A 83 3.55 9.68 6.36
C ASP A 83 2.62 9.84 5.15
N ARG A 84 3.16 10.20 3.98
CA ARG A 84 2.38 10.28 2.74
C ARG A 84 1.89 8.92 2.25
N LEU A 85 2.48 7.83 2.77
CA LEU A 85 2.09 6.45 2.48
C LEU A 85 1.04 5.88 3.45
N ILE A 86 0.60 6.66 4.46
CA ILE A 86 -0.42 6.23 5.42
C ILE A 86 -1.75 5.96 4.70
N GLU A 87 -2.59 5.06 5.25
CA GLU A 87 -3.90 4.74 4.69
C GLU A 87 -4.82 5.98 4.62
N LYS A 88 -5.86 5.92 3.82
CA LYS A 88 -6.96 6.89 3.90
C LYS A 88 -7.49 6.96 5.33
N TYR A 89 -7.63 8.17 5.86
CA TYR A 89 -8.32 8.38 7.13
C TYR A 89 -9.83 8.21 6.92
N PHE A 90 -10.43 7.33 7.70
CA PHE A 90 -11.87 7.05 7.59
C PHE A 90 -12.70 7.74 8.67
N GLY A 91 -12.09 8.61 9.48
CA GLY A 91 -12.80 9.38 10.49
C GLY A 91 -13.53 8.49 11.49
N ASP A 92 -14.79 8.83 11.75
CA ASP A 92 -15.64 8.13 12.71
C ASP A 92 -16.02 6.69 12.28
N PHE A 93 -15.73 6.31 11.03
CA PHE A 93 -15.93 4.94 10.55
C PHE A 93 -14.79 3.97 10.89
N GLU A 94 -13.70 4.44 11.51
CA GLU A 94 -12.64 3.52 11.93
C GLU A 94 -13.14 2.58 13.01
N GLY A 95 -13.04 1.26 12.76
CA GLY A 95 -13.60 0.19 13.59
C GLY A 95 -15.03 -0.24 13.24
N SER A 96 -15.76 0.53 12.42
CA SER A 96 -17.06 0.10 11.89
C SER A 96 -16.92 -1.01 10.85
N THR A 97 -18.02 -1.62 10.46
CA THR A 97 -18.06 -2.60 9.39
C THR A 97 -17.99 -1.94 8.00
N PHE A 98 -17.60 -2.72 6.98
CA PHE A 98 -17.67 -2.24 5.59
C PHE A 98 -19.10 -1.90 5.18
N GLU A 99 -20.11 -2.64 5.68
CA GLU A 99 -21.51 -2.43 5.38
C GLU A 99 -21.98 -1.05 5.87
N GLU A 100 -21.66 -0.70 7.13
CA GLU A 100 -21.97 0.60 7.71
C GLU A 100 -21.33 1.75 6.90
N TYR A 101 -20.07 1.60 6.52
CA TYR A 101 -19.38 2.61 5.72
C TYR A 101 -19.97 2.74 4.30
N PHE A 102 -20.30 1.64 3.62
CA PHE A 102 -20.91 1.69 2.30
C PHE A 102 -22.32 2.27 2.34
N SER A 103 -23.11 1.98 3.37
CA SER A 103 -24.42 2.62 3.59
C SER A 103 -24.29 4.14 3.74
N ALA A 104 -23.28 4.59 4.49
CA ALA A 104 -22.99 6.03 4.62
C ALA A 104 -22.57 6.67 3.29
N LEU A 105 -21.79 5.96 2.47
CA LEU A 105 -21.44 6.45 1.12
C LEU A 105 -22.65 6.60 0.21
N GLU A 106 -23.64 5.71 0.30
CA GLU A 106 -24.86 5.76 -0.49
C GLU A 106 -25.81 6.89 -0.03
N SER A 107 -25.92 7.11 1.30
CA SER A 107 -26.75 8.18 1.85
C SER A 107 -26.08 9.56 1.77
N GLY A 108 -24.75 9.61 1.73
CA GLY A 108 -23.97 10.83 1.81
C GLY A 108 -23.87 11.42 3.23
N GLU A 109 -24.27 10.68 4.26
CA GLU A 109 -24.31 11.13 5.64
C GLU A 109 -23.08 10.66 6.45
N GLY A 110 -22.63 11.44 7.41
CA GLY A 110 -21.57 11.09 8.36
C GLY A 110 -20.16 11.01 7.76
N LEU A 111 -19.94 11.57 6.56
CA LEU A 111 -18.67 11.52 5.86
C LEU A 111 -17.75 12.72 6.13
N GLU A 112 -18.14 13.65 6.99
CA GLU A 112 -17.49 14.95 7.23
C GLU A 112 -16.07 14.77 7.76
N THR A 113 -15.82 13.68 8.52
CA THR A 113 -14.51 13.38 9.12
C THR A 113 -13.62 12.51 8.22
N VAL A 114 -14.16 12.01 7.11
CA VAL A 114 -13.44 11.10 6.19
C VAL A 114 -12.52 11.89 5.26
N GLU A 115 -11.27 11.46 5.14
CA GLU A 115 -10.30 12.06 4.22
C GLU A 115 -10.80 12.01 2.76
N LEU A 116 -10.75 13.14 2.07
CA LEU A 116 -11.11 13.23 0.66
C LEU A 116 -10.10 12.44 -0.19
N GLU A 117 -10.59 11.70 -1.18
CA GLU A 117 -9.73 10.90 -2.07
C GLU A 117 -8.71 11.74 -2.84
N GLU A 118 -9.05 12.99 -3.16
CA GLU A 118 -8.12 13.94 -3.77
C GLU A 118 -6.88 14.19 -2.88
N ARG A 119 -7.06 14.28 -1.56
CA ARG A 119 -5.94 14.45 -0.61
C ARG A 119 -5.06 13.20 -0.56
N VAL A 120 -5.68 12.01 -0.53
CA VAL A 120 -4.96 10.74 -0.58
C VAL A 120 -4.13 10.63 -1.85
N TYR A 121 -4.73 10.93 -3.01
CA TYR A 121 -4.04 10.93 -4.29
C TYR A 121 -2.87 11.93 -4.31
N LYS A 122 -3.10 13.15 -3.85
CA LYS A 122 -2.10 14.21 -3.82
C LYS A 122 -0.87 13.79 -3.02
N ARG A 123 -1.05 13.33 -1.76
CA ARG A 123 0.08 12.94 -0.90
C ARG A 123 0.83 11.73 -1.44
N ALA A 124 0.12 10.72 -1.99
CA ALA A 124 0.76 9.56 -2.61
C ALA A 124 1.55 9.95 -3.86
N SER A 125 1.00 10.82 -4.72
CA SER A 125 1.68 11.31 -5.92
C SER A 125 2.92 12.13 -5.57
N GLU A 126 2.82 13.03 -4.60
CA GLU A 126 3.95 13.82 -4.09
C GLU A 126 5.08 12.92 -3.56
N PHE A 127 4.75 11.82 -2.87
CA PHE A 127 5.76 10.86 -2.46
C PHE A 127 6.54 10.31 -3.66
N PHE A 128 5.87 9.73 -4.67
CA PHE A 128 6.54 9.11 -5.82
C PHE A 128 7.29 10.11 -6.70
N ILE A 129 6.74 11.31 -6.88
CA ILE A 129 7.39 12.37 -7.66
C ILE A 129 8.69 12.81 -6.97
N ASN A 130 8.67 13.00 -5.65
CA ASN A 130 9.84 13.43 -4.90
C ASN A 130 10.96 12.38 -4.86
N GLN A 131 10.62 11.08 -4.99
CA GLN A 131 11.63 10.02 -5.06
C GLN A 131 12.28 9.89 -6.43
N TYR A 132 11.71 10.51 -7.48
CA TYR A 132 12.13 10.23 -8.85
C TYR A 132 13.58 10.60 -9.16
N ASP A 133 14.02 11.77 -8.73
CA ASP A 133 15.38 12.25 -9.08
C ASP A 133 16.48 11.37 -8.46
N GLU A 134 16.25 10.88 -7.24
CA GLU A 134 17.19 10.00 -6.53
C GLU A 134 17.17 8.56 -7.06
N TYR A 135 15.97 8.07 -7.43
CA TYR A 135 15.78 6.67 -7.84
C TYR A 135 15.47 6.50 -9.33
N LYS A 136 15.82 7.48 -10.17
CA LYS A 136 15.69 7.35 -11.63
C LYS A 136 16.53 6.18 -12.14
N GLY A 137 15.89 5.27 -12.89
CA GLY A 137 16.51 4.05 -13.40
C GLY A 137 16.68 2.92 -12.39
N LYS A 138 16.25 3.13 -11.13
CA LYS A 138 16.33 2.20 -10.00
C LYS A 138 14.97 1.59 -9.69
N THR A 139 14.98 0.61 -8.77
CA THR A 139 13.79 -0.08 -8.25
C THR A 139 13.56 0.27 -6.79
N ILE A 140 12.40 0.79 -6.44
CA ILE A 140 11.99 1.01 -5.05
C ILE A 140 10.89 0.03 -4.65
N PHE A 141 10.95 -0.46 -3.41
CA PHE A 141 9.94 -1.31 -2.79
C PHE A 141 9.12 -0.47 -1.81
N VAL A 142 7.80 -0.49 -1.96
CA VAL A 142 6.89 0.37 -1.18
C VAL A 142 5.74 -0.45 -0.63
N VAL A 143 5.60 -0.47 0.71
CA VAL A 143 4.49 -1.14 1.38
C VAL A 143 3.53 -0.11 1.98
N CYS A 144 2.27 -0.19 1.55
CA CYS A 144 1.22 0.71 2.00
C CYS A 144 -0.14 0.00 2.09
N HIS A 145 -1.25 0.60 1.68
CA HIS A 145 -2.60 0.19 2.04
C HIS A 145 -3.53 0.10 0.84
N GLY A 146 -4.64 -0.62 1.05
CA GLY A 146 -5.58 -0.94 -0.03
C GLY A 146 -6.31 0.27 -0.61
N ALA A 147 -6.83 1.17 0.22
CA ALA A 147 -7.55 2.34 -0.29
C ALA A 147 -6.58 3.34 -0.95
N LEU A 148 -5.38 3.55 -0.37
CA LEU A 148 -4.37 4.40 -0.97
C LEU A 148 -3.98 3.91 -2.37
N ILE A 149 -3.63 2.62 -2.53
CA ILE A 149 -3.23 2.05 -3.83
C ILE A 149 -4.39 2.17 -4.83
N ARG A 150 -5.60 1.81 -4.42
CA ARG A 150 -6.79 1.90 -5.28
C ARG A 150 -7.04 3.32 -5.76
N ILE A 151 -7.03 4.29 -4.85
CA ILE A 151 -7.26 5.70 -5.17
C ILE A 151 -6.17 6.21 -6.10
N PHE A 152 -4.89 5.94 -5.79
CA PHE A 152 -3.75 6.34 -6.60
C PHE A 152 -3.85 5.81 -8.04
N LEU A 153 -4.03 4.50 -8.21
CA LEU A 153 -4.12 3.88 -9.53
C LEU A 153 -5.39 4.30 -10.29
N ARG A 154 -6.53 4.43 -9.60
CA ARG A 154 -7.80 4.84 -10.21
C ARG A 154 -7.74 6.26 -10.76
N THR A 155 -7.20 7.19 -9.99
CA THR A 155 -7.09 8.60 -10.43
C THR A 155 -6.14 8.75 -11.63
N LEU A 156 -5.16 7.86 -11.76
CA LEU A 156 -4.28 7.79 -12.93
C LEU A 156 -4.93 7.07 -14.14
N GLY A 157 -6.13 6.52 -14.00
CA GLY A 157 -6.77 5.71 -15.05
C GLY A 157 -6.10 4.34 -15.27
N LEU A 158 -5.36 3.85 -14.27
CA LEU A 158 -4.57 2.61 -14.32
C LEU A 158 -5.22 1.45 -13.56
N TYR A 159 -6.28 1.72 -12.78
CA TYR A 159 -6.92 0.70 -11.95
C TYR A 159 -7.85 -0.20 -12.79
N PRO A 160 -7.62 -1.52 -12.84
CA PRO A 160 -8.56 -2.44 -13.49
C PRO A 160 -9.91 -2.44 -12.77
N HIS A 161 -10.99 -2.30 -13.53
CA HIS A 161 -12.33 -2.20 -12.97
C HIS A 161 -12.73 -3.48 -12.21
N ASN A 162 -13.33 -3.28 -11.03
CA ASN A 162 -13.95 -4.31 -10.18
C ASN A 162 -13.02 -5.32 -9.50
N GLU A 163 -11.75 -5.08 -9.42
CA GLU A 163 -10.84 -5.94 -8.67
C GLU A 163 -10.49 -5.35 -7.30
N MET A 164 -10.46 -6.20 -6.26
CA MET A 164 -9.94 -5.80 -4.96
C MET A 164 -8.41 -5.98 -4.93
N ILE A 165 -7.71 -5.06 -4.31
CA ILE A 165 -6.28 -5.23 -4.03
C ILE A 165 -6.13 -6.20 -2.87
N ASN A 166 -5.56 -7.38 -3.12
CA ASN A 166 -5.39 -8.42 -2.12
C ASN A 166 -4.28 -8.07 -1.11
N ASN A 167 -4.35 -8.62 0.10
CA ASN A 167 -3.28 -8.50 1.07
C ASN A 167 -1.99 -9.12 0.49
N THR A 168 -0.86 -8.45 0.68
CA THR A 168 0.47 -8.80 0.14
C THR A 168 0.55 -8.95 -1.38
N SER A 169 -0.45 -8.44 -2.11
CA SER A 169 -0.34 -8.36 -3.57
C SER A 169 0.69 -7.33 -3.99
N LEU A 170 1.41 -7.66 -5.04
CA LEU A 170 2.40 -6.80 -5.68
C LEU A 170 1.80 -6.15 -6.93
N ASN A 171 1.95 -4.84 -7.04
CA ASN A 171 1.62 -4.05 -8.21
C ASN A 171 2.90 -3.41 -8.73
N ILE A 172 3.21 -3.56 -10.01
CA ILE A 172 4.43 -3.03 -10.60
C ILE A 172 4.07 -1.80 -11.41
N VAL A 173 4.60 -0.67 -10.99
CA VAL A 173 4.36 0.64 -11.61
C VAL A 173 5.70 1.24 -12.05
N ASN A 174 5.79 1.69 -13.29
CA ASN A 174 6.90 2.48 -13.77
C ASN A 174 6.56 3.96 -13.78
N PHE A 175 7.48 4.79 -13.30
CA PHE A 175 7.40 6.23 -13.40
C PHE A 175 8.62 6.79 -14.16
N ASN A 176 8.38 7.51 -15.25
CA ASN A 176 9.43 8.06 -16.09
C ASN A 176 9.73 9.55 -15.83
N GLY A 177 9.15 10.14 -14.76
CA GLY A 177 9.24 11.56 -14.43
C GLY A 177 8.05 12.40 -14.91
N GLN A 178 7.22 11.85 -15.80
CA GLN A 178 6.04 12.53 -16.35
C GLN A 178 4.77 11.66 -16.24
N LYS A 179 4.91 10.36 -16.45
CA LYS A 179 3.78 9.42 -16.53
C LYS A 179 4.05 8.16 -15.73
N PHE A 180 3.02 7.69 -15.01
CA PHE A 180 2.96 6.36 -14.40
C PHE A 180 2.40 5.36 -15.41
N ILE A 181 2.96 4.15 -15.41
CA ILE A 181 2.54 3.02 -16.27
C ILE A 181 2.45 1.79 -15.37
N LEU A 182 1.28 1.17 -15.33
CA LEU A 182 1.07 -0.10 -14.62
C LEU A 182 1.54 -1.25 -15.53
N GLU A 183 2.50 -2.05 -15.06
CA GLU A 183 3.01 -3.23 -15.78
C GLU A 183 2.31 -4.50 -15.33
N GLU A 184 2.18 -4.69 -14.02
CA GLU A 184 1.54 -5.86 -13.42
C GLU A 184 0.63 -5.41 -12.27
N PHE A 185 -0.50 -6.08 -12.12
CA PHE A 185 -1.50 -5.75 -11.11
C PHE A 185 -1.87 -6.96 -10.26
N ASN A 186 -1.87 -6.77 -8.94
CA ASN A 186 -2.45 -7.69 -7.95
C ASN A 186 -1.88 -9.12 -7.97
N ILE A 187 -0.60 -9.27 -8.33
CA ILE A 187 0.11 -10.56 -8.40
C ILE A 187 0.65 -11.02 -7.06
#